data_b711edb684f223cb5dadba8afc325e64
#
_entry.id   b711edb684f223cb5dadba8afc325e64
#
_cell.length_a   1.000
_cell.length_b   1.000
_cell.length_c   1.000
_cell.angle_alpha   90.00
_cell.angle_beta   90.00
_cell.angle_gamma   90.00
#
_symmetry.space_group_name_H-M   'P 1'
#
loop_
_entity.id
_entity.type
_entity.pdbx_description
1 polymer ?
#
loop_
_entity_poly.entity_id
_entity_poly.type
_entity_poly.pdbx_seq_one_letter_code
_entity_poly.pdbx_strand_id
1 'polypeptide(L)'
;MPDKIEVFGKGTKLQHGKLNNRVYLIKINKDDYPEVLEYIGKLAEENAYTKLFFKVPGWIVPALLKEGFIIEAQIPAFYNNKTDVFFMSKFLSKERLLNKEDDMLTLLSKQLYEAVIDEQEIEVHDEFKLVVPGINDADRVADLYKQVFNSYPFPIFDPEYIKHTIENDVEYFGIETGGKLIALSSCEIDRKGQNAEMTDFATLPEYRGRKLSVMLLKLMEKKMKEPSNNGVKVKV
;
A
#
# COMPACT_ATOMS: atom_id res chain seq x y z
N MET A 1 -13.44 13.77 -2.88
CA MET A 1 -12.71 13.85 -1.60
C MET A 1 -12.02 12.53 -1.38
N PRO A 2 -10.79 12.48 -0.86
CA PRO A 2 -10.13 11.23 -0.48
C PRO A 2 -10.96 10.52 0.61
N ASP A 3 -10.69 9.22 0.76
CA ASP A 3 -11.28 8.47 1.86
C ASP A 3 -10.72 8.97 3.20
N LYS A 4 -11.47 8.76 4.29
CA LYS A 4 -11.04 9.16 5.63
C LYS A 4 -10.11 8.13 6.24
N ILE A 5 -9.12 8.58 7.00
CA ILE A 5 -8.29 7.75 7.88
C ILE A 5 -8.70 8.07 9.30
N GLU A 6 -9.00 7.04 10.08
CA GLU A 6 -9.43 7.16 11.48
C GLU A 6 -8.63 6.25 12.39
N VAL A 7 -8.47 6.67 13.64
CA VAL A 7 -7.91 5.85 14.70
C VAL A 7 -9.00 5.54 15.70
N PHE A 8 -9.28 4.25 15.92
CA PHE A 8 -10.23 3.76 16.91
C PHE A 8 -9.49 3.30 18.16
N GLY A 9 -10.04 3.61 19.33
CA GLY A 9 -9.61 3.10 20.62
C GLY A 9 -8.11 3.30 20.91
N LYS A 10 -7.41 2.20 21.14
CA LYS A 10 -5.99 2.18 21.53
C LYS A 10 -5.03 2.10 20.35
N GLY A 11 -5.46 2.48 19.17
CA GLY A 11 -4.60 2.60 17.99
C GLY A 11 -4.94 1.68 16.82
N THR A 12 -6.14 1.13 16.78
CA THR A 12 -6.66 0.48 15.58
C THR A 12 -6.86 1.51 14.47
N LYS A 13 -6.29 1.27 13.28
CA LYS A 13 -6.29 2.21 12.16
C LYS A 13 -7.22 1.75 11.05
N LEU A 14 -8.12 2.63 10.65
CA LEU A 14 -9.12 2.40 9.62
C LEU A 14 -8.99 3.42 8.48
N GLN A 15 -9.32 3.00 7.28
CA GLN A 15 -9.59 3.89 6.15
C GLN A 15 -10.94 3.54 5.56
N HIS A 16 -11.78 4.54 5.27
CA HIS A 16 -13.07 4.29 4.66
C HIS A 16 -13.52 5.45 3.79
N GLY A 17 -14.32 5.19 2.78
CA GLY A 17 -14.88 6.22 1.91
C GLY A 17 -15.48 5.71 0.63
N LYS A 18 -15.98 6.65 -0.16
CA LYS A 18 -16.72 6.37 -1.40
C LYS A 18 -15.83 6.03 -2.59
N LEU A 19 -14.54 6.40 -2.58
CA LEU A 19 -13.64 6.08 -3.69
C LEU A 19 -13.49 4.57 -3.87
N ASN A 20 -13.29 3.84 -2.77
CA ASN A 20 -13.24 2.38 -2.78
C ASN A 20 -14.54 1.72 -2.35
N ASN A 21 -15.50 2.49 -1.86
CA ASN A 21 -16.79 2.03 -1.34
C ASN A 21 -16.64 0.86 -0.34
N ARG A 22 -15.69 1.03 0.62
CA ARG A 22 -15.32 0.00 1.61
C ARG A 22 -14.88 0.60 2.93
N VAL A 23 -14.81 -0.25 3.96
CA VAL A 23 -13.99 -0.02 5.15
C VAL A 23 -12.74 -0.90 5.04
N TYR A 24 -11.56 -0.29 5.15
CA TYR A 24 -10.27 -0.97 5.21
C TYR A 24 -9.71 -0.91 6.64
N LEU A 25 -9.60 -2.05 7.30
CA LEU A 25 -8.90 -2.20 8.57
C LEU A 25 -7.41 -2.40 8.28
N ILE A 26 -6.64 -1.30 8.38
CA ILE A 26 -5.20 -1.27 8.07
C ILE A 26 -4.39 -1.96 9.17
N LYS A 27 -4.75 -1.70 10.43
CA LYS A 27 -4.05 -2.22 11.60
C LYS A 27 -5.04 -2.41 12.74
N ILE A 28 -5.01 -3.55 13.41
CA ILE A 28 -5.81 -3.83 14.59
C ILE A 28 -4.95 -3.83 15.85
N ASN A 29 -5.39 -3.09 16.87
CA ASN A 29 -4.90 -3.26 18.24
C ASN A 29 -5.74 -4.35 18.92
N LYS A 30 -5.09 -5.29 19.58
CA LYS A 30 -5.76 -6.43 20.24
C LYS A 30 -6.74 -5.98 21.32
N ASP A 31 -6.44 -4.90 22.01
CA ASP A 31 -7.27 -4.36 23.08
C ASP A 31 -8.54 -3.65 22.59
N ASP A 32 -8.64 -3.40 21.30
CA ASP A 32 -9.83 -2.79 20.68
C ASP A 32 -10.82 -3.85 20.16
N TYR A 33 -10.45 -5.13 20.25
CA TYR A 33 -11.32 -6.26 19.89
C TYR A 33 -12.12 -6.71 21.14
N PRO A 34 -13.45 -7.01 21.02
CA PRO A 34 -14.24 -7.09 19.77
C PRO A 34 -14.90 -5.78 19.32
N GLU A 35 -14.86 -4.72 20.14
CA GLU A 35 -15.64 -3.48 19.97
C GLU A 35 -15.44 -2.82 18.60
N VAL A 36 -14.23 -2.89 18.07
CA VAL A 36 -13.92 -2.33 16.74
C VAL A 36 -14.70 -2.99 15.62
N LEU A 37 -15.03 -4.29 15.72
CA LEU A 37 -15.83 -4.98 14.69
C LEU A 37 -17.26 -4.47 14.66
N GLU A 38 -17.87 -4.20 15.83
CA GLU A 38 -19.18 -3.59 15.93
C GLU A 38 -19.19 -2.18 15.34
N TYR A 39 -18.16 -1.39 15.66
CA TYR A 39 -17.98 -0.05 15.10
C TYR A 39 -17.90 -0.09 13.56
N ILE A 40 -17.06 -0.98 13.00
CA ILE A 40 -16.89 -1.14 11.55
C ILE A 40 -18.22 -1.57 10.90
N GLY A 41 -18.97 -2.46 11.52
CA GLY A 41 -20.28 -2.90 11.03
C GLY A 41 -21.25 -1.73 10.89
N LYS A 42 -21.40 -0.92 11.95
CA LYS A 42 -22.25 0.28 11.96
C LYS A 42 -21.79 1.31 10.91
N LEU A 43 -20.48 1.57 10.86
CA LEU A 43 -19.89 2.50 9.89
C LEU A 43 -20.19 2.08 8.44
N ALA A 44 -20.12 0.77 8.17
CA ALA A 44 -20.41 0.24 6.84
C ALA A 44 -21.90 0.36 6.47
N GLU A 45 -22.80 0.09 7.42
CA GLU A 45 -24.25 0.22 7.24
C GLU A 45 -24.66 1.68 7.02
N GLU A 46 -24.25 2.59 7.88
CA GLU A 46 -24.54 4.03 7.81
C GLU A 46 -24.09 4.68 6.49
N ASN A 47 -22.99 4.20 5.92
CA ASN A 47 -22.43 4.74 4.67
C ASN A 47 -22.77 3.90 3.45
N ALA A 48 -23.55 2.80 3.60
CA ALA A 48 -23.88 1.85 2.55
C ALA A 48 -22.63 1.37 1.79
N TYR A 49 -21.57 1.00 2.51
CA TYR A 49 -20.38 0.42 1.90
C TYR A 49 -20.64 -1.02 1.44
N THR A 50 -19.93 -1.43 0.41
CA THR A 50 -20.16 -2.71 -0.27
C THR A 50 -19.14 -3.80 0.08
N LYS A 51 -18.05 -3.45 0.79
CA LYS A 51 -16.97 -4.37 1.18
C LYS A 51 -16.34 -3.98 2.51
N LEU A 52 -16.06 -4.97 3.35
CA LEU A 52 -15.09 -4.86 4.44
C LEU A 52 -13.81 -5.54 3.97
N PHE A 53 -12.66 -4.88 4.12
CA PHE A 53 -11.35 -5.40 3.73
C PHE A 53 -10.38 -5.23 4.89
N PHE A 54 -9.79 -6.32 5.38
CA PHE A 54 -9.02 -6.33 6.60
C PHE A 54 -7.61 -6.89 6.37
N LYS A 55 -6.58 -6.17 6.82
CA LYS A 55 -5.20 -6.63 6.93
C LYS A 55 -4.94 -6.98 8.40
N VAL A 56 -4.92 -8.27 8.73
CA VAL A 56 -4.95 -8.73 10.13
C VAL A 56 -3.96 -9.85 10.43
N PRO A 57 -3.47 -9.96 11.67
CA PRO A 57 -2.68 -11.09 12.13
C PRO A 57 -3.55 -12.34 12.35
N GLY A 58 -2.93 -13.52 12.36
CA GLY A 58 -3.61 -14.81 12.42
C GLY A 58 -4.50 -15.05 13.64
N TRP A 59 -4.28 -14.38 14.77
CA TRP A 59 -5.05 -14.60 16.00
C TRP A 59 -6.54 -14.29 15.85
N ILE A 60 -6.93 -13.35 14.97
CA ILE A 60 -8.34 -12.96 14.79
C ILE A 60 -9.04 -13.72 13.64
N VAL A 61 -8.29 -14.39 12.77
CA VAL A 61 -8.81 -15.08 11.58
C VAL A 61 -9.98 -16.03 11.89
N PRO A 62 -9.91 -16.90 12.95
CA PRO A 62 -11.03 -17.79 13.25
C PRO A 62 -12.34 -17.08 13.60
N ALA A 63 -12.26 -15.91 14.24
CA ALA A 63 -13.43 -15.11 14.56
C ALA A 63 -14.03 -14.48 13.29
N LEU A 64 -13.19 -13.93 12.42
CA LEU A 64 -13.63 -13.32 11.17
C LEU A 64 -14.25 -14.34 10.19
N LEU A 65 -13.72 -15.56 10.13
CA LEU A 65 -14.32 -16.65 9.32
C LEU A 65 -15.76 -16.96 9.78
N LYS A 66 -16.00 -16.99 11.10
CA LYS A 66 -17.35 -17.19 11.66
C LYS A 66 -18.32 -16.05 11.30
N GLU A 67 -17.79 -14.83 11.14
CA GLU A 67 -18.54 -13.65 10.72
C GLU A 67 -18.76 -13.58 9.19
N GLY A 68 -18.33 -14.60 8.44
CA GLY A 68 -18.52 -14.68 6.99
C GLY A 68 -17.48 -13.94 6.16
N PHE A 69 -16.31 -13.65 6.73
CA PHE A 69 -15.16 -13.21 5.95
C PHE A 69 -14.53 -14.38 5.20
N ILE A 70 -13.92 -14.09 4.08
CA ILE A 70 -13.07 -15.03 3.31
C ILE A 70 -11.63 -14.55 3.33
N ILE A 71 -10.67 -15.47 3.22
CA ILE A 71 -9.25 -15.14 3.06
C ILE A 71 -9.00 -14.90 1.56
N GLU A 72 -8.54 -13.70 1.20
CA GLU A 72 -8.15 -13.38 -0.19
C GLU A 72 -6.65 -13.62 -0.41
N ALA A 73 -5.81 -13.36 0.62
CA ALA A 73 -4.36 -13.57 0.54
C ALA A 73 -3.74 -13.77 1.92
N GLN A 74 -2.54 -14.35 1.94
CA GLN A 74 -1.71 -14.55 3.13
C GLN A 74 -0.24 -14.26 2.77
N ILE A 75 0.47 -13.54 3.66
CA ILE A 75 1.91 -13.41 3.58
C ILE A 75 2.52 -14.05 4.83
N PRO A 76 3.30 -15.14 4.67
CA PRO A 76 3.92 -15.83 5.80
C PRO A 76 4.96 -14.97 6.50
N ALA A 77 5.00 -15.07 7.81
CA ALA A 77 6.01 -14.41 8.66
C ALA A 77 6.15 -12.90 8.43
N PHE A 78 5.06 -12.20 8.11
CA PHE A 78 5.02 -10.77 7.79
C PHE A 78 5.38 -9.90 9.01
N TYR A 79 4.79 -10.16 10.18
CA TYR A 79 5.09 -9.41 11.40
C TYR A 79 6.28 -10.03 12.13
N ASN A 80 7.34 -9.24 12.36
CA ASN A 80 8.55 -9.63 13.09
C ASN A 80 9.20 -10.92 12.56
N ASN A 81 9.03 -11.24 11.28
CA ASN A 81 9.48 -12.50 10.67
C ASN A 81 8.95 -13.76 11.39
N LYS A 82 7.77 -13.69 12.02
CA LYS A 82 7.19 -14.78 12.82
C LYS A 82 5.70 -14.98 12.59
N THR A 83 4.93 -13.91 12.49
CA THR A 83 3.47 -13.97 12.44
C THR A 83 2.99 -13.61 11.05
N ASP A 84 2.11 -14.42 10.52
CA ASP A 84 1.51 -14.19 9.20
C ASP A 84 0.53 -13.02 9.23
N VAL A 85 0.41 -12.35 8.10
CA VAL A 85 -0.68 -11.41 7.82
C VAL A 85 -1.69 -12.08 6.89
N PHE A 86 -2.96 -11.82 7.14
CA PHE A 86 -4.08 -12.26 6.31
C PHE A 86 -4.82 -11.05 5.78
N PHE A 87 -5.10 -11.08 4.48
CA PHE A 87 -6.01 -10.15 3.83
C PHE A 87 -7.36 -10.84 3.72
N MET A 88 -8.34 -10.29 4.42
CA MET A 88 -9.66 -10.88 4.53
C MET A 88 -10.73 -9.94 4.06
N SER A 89 -11.75 -10.46 3.40
CA SER A 89 -12.86 -9.67 2.89
C SER A 89 -14.21 -10.23 3.30
N LYS A 90 -15.15 -9.32 3.58
CA LYS A 90 -16.57 -9.61 3.65
C LYS A 90 -17.30 -8.74 2.64
N PHE A 91 -17.96 -9.36 1.68
CA PHE A 91 -18.71 -8.64 0.65
C PHE A 91 -20.13 -8.38 1.16
N LEU A 92 -20.54 -7.11 1.17
CA LEU A 92 -21.84 -6.66 1.65
C LEU A 92 -22.84 -6.50 0.49
N SER A 93 -22.38 -6.56 -0.76
CA SER A 93 -23.23 -6.62 -1.94
C SER A 93 -22.83 -7.78 -2.88
N LYS A 94 -23.83 -8.36 -3.55
CA LYS A 94 -23.61 -9.45 -4.52
C LYS A 94 -22.83 -8.98 -5.75
N GLU A 95 -23.09 -7.77 -6.22
CA GLU A 95 -22.36 -7.19 -7.37
C GLU A 95 -20.89 -7.03 -7.08
N ARG A 96 -20.54 -6.70 -5.81
CA ARG A 96 -19.14 -6.54 -5.39
C ARG A 96 -18.43 -7.89 -5.25
N LEU A 97 -19.17 -8.95 -4.93
CA LEU A 97 -18.62 -10.32 -4.86
C LEU A 97 -18.34 -10.86 -6.26
N LEU A 98 -19.21 -10.55 -7.23
CA LEU A 98 -19.06 -10.99 -8.61
C LEU A 98 -17.89 -10.23 -9.25
N ASN A 99 -16.75 -10.91 -9.41
CA ASN A 99 -15.60 -10.31 -10.07
C ASN A 99 -15.89 -10.20 -11.57
N LYS A 100 -16.03 -8.96 -12.07
CA LYS A 100 -16.25 -8.69 -13.50
C LYS A 100 -14.96 -8.63 -14.31
N GLU A 101 -13.81 -8.89 -13.66
CA GLU A 101 -12.48 -8.74 -14.24
C GLU A 101 -11.73 -10.09 -14.34
N ASP A 102 -12.45 -11.21 -14.23
CA ASP A 102 -11.85 -12.56 -14.25
C ASP A 102 -11.00 -12.81 -15.51
N ASP A 103 -11.46 -12.35 -16.68
CA ASP A 103 -10.72 -12.47 -17.93
C ASP A 103 -9.42 -11.64 -17.90
N MET A 104 -9.47 -10.43 -17.32
CA MET A 104 -8.29 -9.58 -17.16
C MET A 104 -7.31 -10.16 -16.14
N LEU A 105 -7.79 -10.69 -15.01
CA LEU A 105 -6.96 -11.35 -14.01
C LEU A 105 -6.30 -12.62 -14.57
N THR A 106 -7.03 -13.39 -15.37
CA THR A 106 -6.49 -14.56 -16.07
C THR A 106 -5.38 -14.16 -17.03
N LEU A 107 -5.60 -13.09 -17.82
CA LEU A 107 -4.59 -12.57 -18.75
C LEU A 107 -3.34 -12.06 -18.00
N LEU A 108 -3.52 -11.29 -16.93
CA LEU A 108 -2.43 -10.78 -16.10
C LEU A 108 -1.66 -11.93 -15.44
N SER A 109 -2.35 -12.93 -14.91
CA SER A 109 -1.71 -14.11 -14.31
C SER A 109 -0.87 -14.87 -15.32
N LYS A 110 -1.37 -15.02 -16.56
CA LYS A 110 -0.62 -15.62 -17.66
C LYS A 110 0.62 -14.79 -18.02
N GLN A 111 0.48 -13.47 -18.15
CA GLN A 111 1.60 -12.58 -18.43
C GLN A 111 2.66 -12.61 -17.33
N LEU A 112 2.24 -12.65 -16.05
CA LEU A 112 3.17 -12.78 -14.92
C LEU A 112 3.89 -14.12 -14.92
N TYR A 113 3.21 -15.20 -15.29
CA TYR A 113 3.82 -16.54 -15.38
C TYR A 113 4.79 -16.65 -16.57
N GLU A 114 4.49 -15.99 -17.68
CA GLU A 114 5.32 -15.93 -18.89
C GLU A 114 6.43 -14.87 -18.79
N ALA A 115 6.28 -13.87 -17.92
CA ALA A 115 7.33 -12.91 -17.63
C ALA A 115 8.44 -13.66 -16.91
N VAL A 116 9.37 -14.20 -17.69
CA VAL A 116 10.68 -14.59 -17.18
C VAL A 116 11.20 -13.38 -16.43
N ILE A 117 11.46 -13.54 -15.13
CA ILE A 117 12.13 -12.51 -14.34
C ILE A 117 13.46 -12.28 -15.02
N ASP A 118 13.49 -11.23 -15.82
CA ASP A 118 14.70 -10.81 -16.51
C ASP A 118 15.63 -10.24 -15.43
N GLU A 119 16.51 -11.13 -14.90
CA GLU A 119 17.51 -10.77 -13.88
C GLU A 119 18.61 -9.86 -14.46
N GLN A 120 18.48 -9.45 -15.76
CA GLN A 120 19.45 -8.54 -16.35
C GLN A 120 19.57 -7.30 -15.48
N GLU A 121 20.81 -6.93 -15.21
CA GLU A 121 21.10 -5.65 -14.59
C GLU A 121 20.41 -4.55 -15.38
N ILE A 122 19.55 -3.79 -14.71
CA ILE A 122 18.92 -2.64 -15.35
C ILE A 122 20.00 -1.59 -15.49
N GLU A 123 20.46 -1.37 -16.71
CA GLU A 123 21.35 -0.24 -17.00
C GLU A 123 20.61 1.05 -16.64
N VAL A 124 21.12 1.74 -15.64
CA VAL A 124 20.68 3.10 -15.31
C VAL A 124 21.31 4.00 -16.35
N HIS A 125 20.51 4.50 -17.29
CA HIS A 125 20.99 5.49 -18.25
C HIS A 125 21.48 6.73 -17.50
N ASP A 126 22.61 7.31 -17.91
CA ASP A 126 23.26 8.47 -17.28
C ASP A 126 22.33 9.70 -17.13
N GLU A 127 21.28 9.76 -17.97
CA GLU A 127 20.26 10.81 -17.89
C GLU A 127 19.35 10.71 -16.65
N PHE A 128 19.29 9.55 -15.98
CA PHE A 128 18.41 9.28 -14.85
C PHE A 128 19.16 9.32 -13.53
N LYS A 129 18.71 10.18 -12.64
CA LYS A 129 19.26 10.31 -11.29
C LYS A 129 18.29 9.74 -10.27
N LEU A 130 18.76 8.78 -9.47
CA LEU A 130 18.02 8.29 -8.31
C LEU A 130 18.07 9.30 -7.18
N VAL A 131 16.92 9.62 -6.59
CA VAL A 131 16.79 10.59 -5.50
C VAL A 131 15.89 10.02 -4.39
N VAL A 132 16.08 10.52 -3.18
CA VAL A 132 15.24 10.24 -2.03
C VAL A 132 14.59 11.57 -1.63
N PRO A 133 13.35 11.85 -2.09
CA PRO A 133 12.64 13.06 -1.76
C PRO A 133 12.46 13.20 -0.25
N GLY A 134 12.81 14.38 0.27
CA GLY A 134 12.65 14.73 1.67
C GLY A 134 11.48 15.70 1.88
N ILE A 135 11.37 16.21 3.11
CA ILE A 135 10.27 17.09 3.52
C ILE A 135 10.15 18.36 2.65
N ASN A 136 11.28 18.88 2.14
CA ASN A 136 11.31 20.04 1.27
C ASN A 136 10.85 19.74 -0.17
N ASP A 137 10.73 18.46 -0.54
CA ASP A 137 10.27 18.01 -1.85
C ASP A 137 8.78 17.67 -1.87
N ALA A 138 8.05 17.86 -0.76
CA ALA A 138 6.66 17.43 -0.62
C ALA A 138 5.73 17.99 -1.72
N ASP A 139 5.93 19.24 -2.13
CA ASP A 139 5.18 19.84 -3.23
C ASP A 139 5.44 19.11 -4.55
N ARG A 140 6.69 18.80 -4.86
CA ARG A 140 7.10 18.09 -6.09
C ARG A 140 6.55 16.66 -6.12
N VAL A 141 6.52 15.99 -4.97
CA VAL A 141 5.94 14.65 -4.78
C VAL A 141 4.44 14.69 -5.04
N ALA A 142 3.72 15.59 -4.38
CA ALA A 142 2.28 15.75 -4.55
C ALA A 142 1.91 16.12 -6.00
N ASP A 143 2.70 16.98 -6.65
CA ASP A 143 2.46 17.40 -8.03
C ASP A 143 2.69 16.28 -9.04
N LEU A 144 3.66 15.40 -8.82
CA LEU A 144 3.83 14.21 -9.68
C LEU A 144 2.63 13.27 -9.54
N TYR A 145 2.17 13.00 -8.31
CA TYR A 145 0.99 12.16 -8.10
C TYR A 145 -0.27 12.74 -8.75
N LYS A 146 -0.50 14.06 -8.69
CA LYS A 146 -1.61 14.74 -9.38
C LYS A 146 -1.57 14.54 -10.90
N GLN A 147 -0.38 14.48 -11.49
CA GLN A 147 -0.21 14.27 -12.93
C GLN A 147 -0.45 12.83 -13.36
N VAL A 148 -0.26 11.86 -12.46
CA VAL A 148 -0.33 10.42 -12.78
C VAL A 148 -1.67 9.80 -12.38
N PHE A 149 -2.21 10.17 -11.23
CA PHE A 149 -3.43 9.58 -10.68
C PHE A 149 -4.62 10.54 -10.80
N ASN A 150 -5.70 10.10 -11.42
CA ASN A 150 -6.95 10.87 -11.49
C ASN A 150 -7.63 10.99 -10.12
N SER A 151 -7.49 9.97 -9.27
CA SER A 151 -7.98 9.94 -7.89
C SER A 151 -7.15 8.95 -7.09
N TYR A 152 -7.09 9.15 -5.78
CA TYR A 152 -6.38 8.24 -4.87
C TYR A 152 -7.12 8.17 -3.53
N PRO A 153 -7.16 7.00 -2.85
CA PRO A 153 -7.88 6.84 -1.58
C PRO A 153 -7.27 7.65 -0.43
N PHE A 154 -5.96 7.85 -0.46
CA PHE A 154 -5.24 8.68 0.51
C PHE A 154 -5.00 10.07 -0.06
N PRO A 155 -4.83 11.11 0.78
CA PRO A 155 -4.67 12.49 0.30
C PRO A 155 -3.25 12.80 -0.20
N ILE A 156 -2.68 11.92 -1.05
CA ILE A 156 -1.31 12.03 -1.59
C ILE A 156 -1.10 13.24 -2.51
N PHE A 157 -2.17 13.97 -2.83
CA PHE A 157 -2.14 15.22 -3.60
C PHE A 157 -1.93 16.45 -2.72
N ASP A 158 -1.93 16.27 -1.38
CA ASP A 158 -1.72 17.32 -0.41
C ASP A 158 -0.27 17.31 0.10
N PRO A 159 0.53 18.36 -0.15
CA PRO A 159 1.91 18.44 0.35
C PRO A 159 2.03 18.29 1.88
N GLU A 160 1.05 18.79 2.64
CA GLU A 160 1.07 18.66 4.11
C GLU A 160 0.90 17.21 4.55
N TYR A 161 0.08 16.44 3.83
CA TYR A 161 -0.02 15.00 4.06
C TYR A 161 1.30 14.29 3.73
N ILE A 162 1.96 14.65 2.62
CA ILE A 162 3.28 14.09 2.25
C ILE A 162 4.32 14.39 3.34
N LYS A 163 4.40 15.63 3.83
CA LYS A 163 5.29 15.99 4.95
C LYS A 163 5.02 15.13 6.17
N HIS A 164 3.74 15.01 6.56
CA HIS A 164 3.33 14.19 7.69
C HIS A 164 3.73 12.72 7.51
N THR A 165 3.59 12.15 6.32
CA THR A 165 3.98 10.74 6.06
C THR A 165 5.49 10.54 6.14
N ILE A 166 6.30 11.49 5.62
CA ILE A 166 7.76 11.45 5.73
C ILE A 166 8.21 11.44 7.21
N GLU A 167 7.54 12.21 8.05
CA GLU A 167 7.82 12.26 9.50
C GLU A 167 7.37 10.99 10.25
N ASN A 168 6.46 10.20 9.63
CA ASN A 168 5.82 9.02 10.23
C ASN A 168 6.06 7.73 9.45
N ASP A 169 7.34 7.41 9.23
CA ASP A 169 7.80 6.13 8.69
C ASP A 169 7.43 5.83 7.23
N VAL A 170 7.27 6.87 6.38
CA VAL A 170 7.22 6.70 4.92
C VAL A 170 8.47 7.29 4.29
N GLU A 171 9.17 6.49 3.48
CA GLU A 171 10.29 6.96 2.65
C GLU A 171 9.86 7.03 1.18
N TYR A 172 10.20 8.12 0.50
CA TYR A 172 9.93 8.29 -0.93
C TYR A 172 11.19 8.04 -1.74
N PHE A 173 11.03 7.40 -2.89
CA PHE A 173 12.10 7.10 -3.84
C PHE A 173 11.72 7.62 -5.20
N GLY A 174 12.60 8.39 -5.82
CA GLY A 174 12.31 9.05 -7.09
C GLY A 174 13.39 8.89 -8.13
N ILE A 175 13.02 9.17 -9.36
CA ILE A 175 13.93 9.28 -10.49
C ILE A 175 13.74 10.68 -11.10
N GLU A 176 14.85 11.36 -11.31
CA GLU A 176 14.92 12.68 -11.95
C GLU A 176 15.66 12.62 -13.29
N THR A 177 15.26 13.50 -14.19
CA THR A 177 16.04 13.88 -15.38
C THR A 177 15.94 15.39 -15.59
N GLY A 178 17.07 16.05 -15.85
CA GLY A 178 17.08 17.52 -16.00
C GLY A 178 16.52 18.30 -14.81
N GLY A 179 16.58 17.75 -13.59
CA GLY A 179 16.03 18.34 -12.37
C GLY A 179 14.50 18.17 -12.21
N LYS A 180 13.84 17.50 -13.15
CA LYS A 180 12.40 17.17 -13.07
C LYS A 180 12.23 15.77 -12.48
N LEU A 181 11.38 15.63 -11.47
CA LEU A 181 10.93 14.33 -10.94
C LEU A 181 10.00 13.68 -11.97
N ILE A 182 10.35 12.48 -12.44
CA ILE A 182 9.65 11.80 -13.55
C ILE A 182 9.03 10.46 -13.15
N ALA A 183 9.54 9.84 -12.11
CA ALA A 183 8.97 8.64 -11.51
C ALA A 183 9.16 8.68 -9.99
N LEU A 184 8.23 8.05 -9.27
CA LEU A 184 8.17 8.08 -7.81
C LEU A 184 7.54 6.79 -7.29
N SER A 185 7.91 6.40 -6.08
CA SER A 185 7.24 5.38 -5.28
C SER A 185 7.42 5.70 -3.81
N SER A 186 6.54 5.17 -2.96
CA SER A 186 6.64 5.26 -1.51
C SER A 186 6.93 3.90 -0.87
N CYS A 187 7.54 3.92 0.30
CA CYS A 187 7.80 2.76 1.14
C CYS A 187 7.23 3.04 2.53
N GLU A 188 6.15 2.38 2.89
CA GLU A 188 5.56 2.45 4.22
C GLU A 188 6.26 1.44 5.14
N ILE A 189 6.91 1.93 6.21
CA ILE A 189 7.77 1.11 7.06
C ILE A 189 7.09 0.88 8.42
N ASP A 190 6.73 -0.36 8.74
CA ASP A 190 6.36 -0.76 10.09
C ASP A 190 7.60 -1.26 10.85
N ARG A 191 8.30 -0.36 11.52
CA ARG A 191 9.51 -0.69 12.29
C ARG A 191 9.22 -1.67 13.42
N LYS A 192 8.03 -1.62 14.02
CA LYS A 192 7.62 -2.55 15.09
C LYS A 192 7.29 -3.92 14.54
N GLY A 193 6.63 -3.98 13.38
CA GLY A 193 6.32 -5.22 12.68
C GLY A 193 7.47 -5.78 11.85
N GLN A 194 8.57 -5.01 11.69
CA GLN A 194 9.72 -5.36 10.86
C GLN A 194 9.33 -5.73 9.43
N ASN A 195 8.47 -4.94 8.83
CA ASN A 195 8.06 -5.08 7.45
C ASN A 195 7.95 -3.72 6.76
N ALA A 196 7.93 -3.74 5.43
CA ALA A 196 7.73 -2.57 4.61
C ALA A 196 6.82 -2.90 3.43
N GLU A 197 5.97 -1.97 3.05
CA GLU A 197 5.11 -2.05 1.88
C GLU A 197 5.56 -1.03 0.84
N MET A 198 5.94 -1.51 -0.35
CA MET A 198 6.34 -0.65 -1.48
C MET A 198 5.11 -0.39 -2.33
N THR A 199 4.72 0.87 -2.43
CA THR A 199 3.44 1.27 -3.00
C THR A 199 3.53 2.58 -3.77
N ASP A 200 2.40 3.05 -4.31
CA ASP A 200 2.23 4.36 -4.96
C ASP A 200 3.17 4.60 -6.16
N PHE A 201 3.49 3.53 -6.92
CA PHE A 201 4.34 3.65 -8.10
C PHE A 201 3.70 4.55 -9.14
N ALA A 202 4.35 5.67 -9.42
CA ALA A 202 3.91 6.67 -10.38
C ALA A 202 5.03 6.97 -11.38
N THR A 203 4.69 6.98 -12.67
CA THR A 203 5.60 7.39 -13.75
C THR A 203 4.85 8.29 -14.69
N LEU A 204 5.41 9.47 -14.97
CA LEU A 204 4.84 10.41 -15.94
C LEU A 204 4.62 9.71 -17.29
N PRO A 205 3.48 9.94 -17.97
CA PRO A 205 3.11 9.22 -19.20
C PRO A 205 4.22 9.18 -20.25
N GLU A 206 4.90 10.29 -20.49
CA GLU A 206 5.97 10.44 -21.48
C GLU A 206 7.25 9.66 -21.17
N TYR A 207 7.38 9.15 -19.93
CA TYR A 207 8.54 8.35 -19.49
C TYR A 207 8.21 6.87 -19.27
N ARG A 208 6.97 6.45 -19.53
CA ARG A 208 6.56 5.04 -19.40
C ARG A 208 7.29 4.15 -20.43
N GLY A 209 7.35 2.86 -20.15
CA GLY A 209 8.04 1.87 -20.99
C GLY A 209 9.56 1.82 -20.85
N ARG A 210 10.16 2.68 -19.98
CA ARG A 210 11.60 2.74 -19.72
C ARG A 210 12.04 1.96 -18.48
N LYS A 211 11.22 1.06 -17.97
CA LYS A 211 11.48 0.22 -16.77
C LYS A 211 11.75 1.03 -15.47
N LEU A 212 11.33 2.31 -15.38
CA LEU A 212 11.62 3.18 -14.22
C LEU A 212 11.02 2.64 -12.92
N SER A 213 9.82 2.08 -12.95
CA SER A 213 9.20 1.45 -11.78
C SER A 213 9.99 0.23 -11.27
N VAL A 214 10.58 -0.55 -12.17
CA VAL A 214 11.43 -1.69 -11.81
C VAL A 214 12.75 -1.21 -11.18
N MET A 215 13.31 -0.11 -11.70
CA MET A 215 14.49 0.53 -11.09
C MET A 215 14.20 1.01 -9.67
N LEU A 216 13.05 1.68 -9.47
CA LEU A 216 12.60 2.11 -8.13
C LEU A 216 12.44 0.91 -7.20
N LEU A 217 11.75 -0.15 -7.65
CA LEU A 217 11.54 -1.35 -6.85
C LEU A 217 12.86 -1.98 -6.39
N LYS A 218 13.83 -2.17 -7.31
CA LYS A 218 15.16 -2.72 -6.97
C LYS A 218 15.93 -1.83 -5.99
N LEU A 219 15.83 -0.50 -6.14
CA LEU A 219 16.45 0.44 -5.21
C LEU A 219 15.84 0.32 -3.81
N MET A 220 14.51 0.30 -3.73
CA MET A 220 13.76 0.18 -2.48
C MET A 220 14.09 -1.15 -1.78
N GLU A 221 14.05 -2.27 -2.52
CA GLU A 221 14.45 -3.58 -1.98
C GLU A 221 15.87 -3.59 -1.42
N LYS A 222 16.81 -3.02 -2.15
CA LYS A 222 18.21 -2.90 -1.70
C LYS A 222 18.26 -2.10 -0.41
N LYS A 223 17.62 -0.93 -0.39
CA LYS A 223 17.61 -0.03 0.76
C LYS A 223 16.97 -0.66 2.00
N MET A 224 15.86 -1.37 1.82
CA MET A 224 15.15 -2.03 2.94
C MET A 224 15.90 -3.27 3.46
N LYS A 225 16.73 -3.90 2.64
CA LYS A 225 17.58 -5.04 3.05
C LYS A 225 18.88 -4.61 3.76
N GLU A 226 19.30 -3.35 3.59
CA GLU A 226 20.44 -2.81 4.31
C GLU A 226 20.13 -2.78 5.82
N PRO A 227 21.09 -3.15 6.70
CA PRO A 227 20.89 -2.98 8.13
C PRO A 227 20.63 -1.51 8.42
N SER A 228 19.43 -1.16 8.87
CA SER A 228 19.19 0.19 9.38
C SER A 228 20.18 0.44 10.52
N ASN A 229 20.59 1.70 10.75
CA ASN A 229 21.50 2.09 11.85
C ASN A 229 21.03 1.60 13.23
N ASN A 230 19.81 1.04 13.36
CA ASN A 230 19.20 0.48 14.54
C ASN A 230 19.11 -1.06 14.52
N GLY A 231 19.75 -1.77 13.57
CA GLY A 231 19.80 -3.24 13.53
C GLY A 231 18.49 -3.94 13.18
N VAL A 232 17.49 -3.23 12.72
CA VAL A 232 16.19 -3.80 12.31
C VAL A 232 16.28 -4.27 10.86
N LYS A 233 16.15 -5.59 10.64
CA LYS A 233 15.99 -6.17 9.31
C LYS A 233 14.51 -6.09 8.94
N VAL A 234 14.19 -5.33 7.90
CA VAL A 234 12.84 -5.23 7.37
C VAL A 234 12.63 -6.31 6.32
N LYS A 235 11.53 -7.06 6.41
CA LYS A 235 11.10 -8.00 5.37
C LYS A 235 10.39 -7.21 4.27
N VAL A 236 10.83 -7.40 3.06
CA VAL A 236 10.29 -6.81 1.82
C VAL A 236 9.48 -7.86 1.10
#